data_0eabd4ae715368c520df73f45b521329
#
_entry.id   0eabd4ae715368c520df73f45b521329
#
_cell.length_a   1.000
_cell.length_b   1.000
_cell.length_c   1.000
_cell.angle_alpha   90.00
_cell.angle_beta   90.00
_cell.angle_gamma   90.00
#
_symmetry.space_group_name_H-M   'P 1'
#
loop_
_entity.id
_entity.type
_entity.pdbx_description
1 polymer ?
#
loop_
_entity_poly.entity_id
_entity_poly.type
_entity_poly.pdbx_seq_one_letter_code
_entity_poly.pdbx_strand_id
1 'polypeptide(L)'
;MAQRLGLSKDNLISRGAARFKDLVYLALQDKKLQKKGIAHTRLGSVDEGEIANVKDLAWRAAGICVVRKPAEKLVAVSGDGQVFTYVGGQEGSEKIRDAFDLRACAAIDGYAYACGMNREVFRRAGEGKWTAMHAPAAQGDDEVAGFEAIDGFGADDIYAVGWEGELWHWQAGAWTQGPSPVNVVLSGVCCAGEGNVYACGQAGTLLRGRGQDWEVLETEGLMDDFWDLRWFMGRLYVASMSALYELQGDALVPVDFGRDAPDSCYKLTDAEGVLWSVGQQNICSFDGAAWRRWE
;
A
#
# COMPACT_ATOMS: atom_id res chain seq x y z
N MET A 1 -30.49 -6.35 -0.23
CA MET A 1 -29.11 -6.41 0.30
C MET A 1 -28.32 -7.24 -0.69
N ALA A 2 -27.21 -6.73 -1.22
CA ALA A 2 -26.31 -7.54 -2.03
C ALA A 2 -25.76 -8.69 -1.16
N GLN A 3 -25.64 -9.87 -1.73
CA GLN A 3 -25.08 -11.02 -1.02
C GLN A 3 -23.59 -10.76 -0.82
N ARG A 4 -23.12 -10.83 0.44
CA ARG A 4 -21.69 -10.69 0.75
C ARG A 4 -20.92 -11.90 0.23
N LEU A 5 -19.67 -11.68 -0.15
CA LEU A 5 -18.83 -12.69 -0.79
C LEU A 5 -18.40 -13.82 0.17
N GLY A 6 -18.35 -13.56 1.48
CA GLY A 6 -17.98 -14.57 2.50
C GLY A 6 -16.48 -14.83 2.61
N LEU A 7 -15.64 -13.92 2.10
CA LEU A 7 -14.17 -13.99 2.18
C LEU A 7 -13.66 -13.92 3.61
N SER A 8 -14.26 -13.05 4.40
CA SER A 8 -13.80 -12.72 5.75
C SER A 8 -14.15 -13.79 6.79
N LYS A 9 -14.98 -14.79 6.46
CA LYS A 9 -15.39 -15.83 7.39
C LYS A 9 -14.18 -16.56 8.00
N ASP A 10 -13.28 -17.05 7.18
CA ASP A 10 -12.11 -17.82 7.59
C ASP A 10 -10.78 -17.07 7.42
N ASN A 11 -10.79 -15.89 6.80
CA ASN A 11 -9.60 -15.12 6.47
C ASN A 11 -9.65 -13.70 7.04
N LEU A 12 -8.46 -13.09 7.16
CA LEU A 12 -8.28 -11.64 7.30
C LEU A 12 -7.66 -11.12 6.01
N ILE A 13 -8.18 -10.02 5.49
CA ILE A 13 -7.62 -9.35 4.31
C ILE A 13 -6.50 -8.43 4.78
N SER A 14 -5.34 -8.53 4.19
CA SER A 14 -4.17 -7.73 4.59
C SER A 14 -3.74 -6.70 3.56
N ARG A 15 -4.00 -6.95 2.28
CA ARG A 15 -3.61 -6.07 1.15
C ARG A 15 -4.61 -6.20 0.02
N GLY A 16 -4.73 -5.14 -0.79
CA GLY A 16 -5.46 -5.12 -2.04
C GLY A 16 -4.63 -4.50 -3.16
N ALA A 17 -4.84 -4.94 -4.41
CA ALA A 17 -4.26 -4.35 -5.61
C ALA A 17 -5.29 -4.39 -6.74
N ALA A 18 -5.88 -3.26 -7.07
CA ALA A 18 -6.84 -3.15 -8.17
C ALA A 18 -6.12 -3.27 -9.52
N ARG A 19 -6.70 -4.05 -10.41
CA ARG A 19 -6.23 -4.22 -11.78
C ARG A 19 -7.11 -3.48 -12.77
N PHE A 20 -8.42 -3.64 -12.62
CA PHE A 20 -9.47 -2.98 -13.38
C PHE A 20 -10.50 -2.38 -12.41
N LYS A 21 -11.45 -1.63 -12.94
CA LYS A 21 -12.52 -1.05 -12.12
C LYS A 21 -13.34 -2.08 -11.33
N ASP A 22 -13.44 -3.31 -11.84
CA ASP A 22 -14.22 -4.43 -11.35
C ASP A 22 -13.38 -5.63 -10.88
N LEU A 23 -12.04 -5.55 -11.02
CA LEU A 23 -11.13 -6.61 -10.59
C LEU A 23 -10.09 -6.10 -9.60
N VAL A 24 -10.13 -6.66 -8.39
CA VAL A 24 -9.14 -6.43 -7.32
C VAL A 24 -8.54 -7.76 -6.86
N TYR A 25 -7.20 -7.80 -6.78
CA TYR A 25 -6.49 -8.89 -6.13
C TYR A 25 -6.35 -8.61 -4.63
N LEU A 26 -6.43 -9.67 -3.84
CA LEU A 26 -6.38 -9.61 -2.38
C LEU A 26 -5.34 -10.58 -1.83
N ALA A 27 -4.60 -10.13 -0.83
CA ALA A 27 -3.78 -10.99 0.00
C ALA A 27 -4.52 -11.26 1.31
N LEU A 28 -4.80 -12.53 1.57
CA LEU A 28 -5.58 -13.01 2.69
C LEU A 28 -4.72 -13.87 3.60
N GLN A 29 -5.04 -13.86 4.89
CA GLN A 29 -4.43 -14.70 5.90
C GLN A 29 -5.49 -15.60 6.54
N ASP A 30 -5.35 -16.91 6.41
CA ASP A 30 -6.20 -17.89 7.08
C ASP A 30 -6.07 -17.74 8.59
N LYS A 31 -7.19 -17.49 9.28
CA LYS A 31 -7.22 -17.25 10.74
C LYS A 31 -6.68 -18.42 11.55
N LYS A 32 -6.82 -19.67 11.07
CA LYS A 32 -6.33 -20.87 11.77
C LYS A 32 -4.82 -21.03 11.62
N LEU A 33 -4.28 -20.77 10.42
CA LEU A 33 -2.84 -20.80 10.18
C LEU A 33 -2.13 -19.67 10.94
N GLN A 34 -2.73 -18.46 10.93
CA GLN A 34 -2.21 -17.31 11.67
C GLN A 34 -2.12 -17.61 13.19
N LYS A 35 -3.16 -18.21 13.78
CA LYS A 35 -3.15 -18.61 15.20
C LYS A 35 -2.06 -19.64 15.53
N LYS A 36 -1.64 -20.44 14.54
CA LYS A 36 -0.55 -21.42 14.69
C LYS A 36 0.85 -20.83 14.41
N GLY A 37 0.95 -19.53 14.09
CA GLY A 37 2.19 -18.89 13.71
C GLY A 37 2.77 -19.38 12.37
N ILE A 38 1.95 -20.00 11.51
CA ILE A 38 2.38 -20.51 10.21
C ILE A 38 2.34 -19.37 9.21
N ALA A 39 3.50 -19.03 8.64
CA ALA A 39 3.61 -18.03 7.58
C ALA A 39 2.90 -18.52 6.32
N HIS A 40 1.97 -17.74 5.81
CA HIS A 40 1.21 -18.06 4.62
C HIS A 40 0.55 -16.82 4.04
N THR A 41 0.16 -16.88 2.78
CA THR A 41 -0.74 -15.92 2.13
C THR A 41 -1.61 -16.68 1.14
N ARG A 42 -2.91 -16.48 1.20
CA ARG A 42 -3.82 -16.84 0.13
C ARG A 42 -4.00 -15.63 -0.76
N LEU A 43 -3.63 -15.73 -2.02
CA LEU A 43 -3.98 -14.74 -3.03
C LEU A 43 -5.32 -15.10 -3.64
N GLY A 44 -6.24 -14.17 -3.60
CA GLY A 44 -7.55 -14.27 -4.24
C GLY A 44 -7.80 -13.08 -5.15
N SER A 45 -8.87 -13.16 -5.93
CA SER A 45 -9.42 -12.03 -6.68
C SER A 45 -10.90 -11.90 -6.46
N VAL A 46 -11.38 -10.68 -6.54
CA VAL A 46 -12.80 -10.35 -6.73
C VAL A 46 -12.89 -9.75 -8.11
N ASP A 47 -13.66 -10.39 -8.99
CA ASP A 47 -13.86 -10.02 -10.38
C ASP A 47 -15.37 -9.98 -10.66
N GLU A 48 -15.93 -8.82 -11.02
CA GLU A 48 -17.37 -8.60 -11.18
C GLU A 48 -18.22 -9.13 -10.01
N GLY A 49 -17.64 -9.21 -8.81
CA GLY A 49 -18.29 -9.72 -7.60
C GLY A 49 -18.17 -11.23 -7.42
N GLU A 50 -17.45 -11.93 -8.27
CA GLU A 50 -17.11 -13.34 -8.10
C GLU A 50 -15.72 -13.51 -7.46
N ILE A 51 -15.60 -14.50 -6.56
CA ILE A 51 -14.34 -14.80 -5.90
C ILE A 51 -13.63 -15.93 -6.63
N ALA A 52 -12.34 -15.74 -6.91
CA ALA A 52 -11.47 -16.82 -7.34
C ALA A 52 -10.25 -16.93 -6.41
N ASN A 53 -9.83 -18.17 -6.13
CA ASN A 53 -8.54 -18.42 -5.51
C ASN A 53 -7.46 -18.37 -6.61
N VAL A 54 -6.45 -17.52 -6.43
CA VAL A 54 -5.33 -17.40 -7.36
C VAL A 54 -4.21 -18.34 -6.96
N LYS A 55 -3.75 -18.26 -5.68
CA LYS A 55 -2.63 -19.06 -5.18
C LYS A 55 -2.56 -19.09 -3.66
N ASP A 56 -2.23 -20.24 -3.09
CA ASP A 56 -1.76 -20.35 -1.70
C ASP A 56 -0.22 -20.32 -1.70
N LEU A 57 0.35 -19.34 -0.97
CA LEU A 57 1.79 -19.14 -0.81
C LEU A 57 2.22 -19.58 0.60
N ALA A 58 3.35 -20.27 0.70
CA ALA A 58 3.91 -20.74 1.98
C ALA A 58 4.71 -19.64 2.72
N TRP A 59 4.45 -18.38 2.42
CA TRP A 59 5.10 -17.22 3.02
C TRP A 59 4.12 -16.05 3.16
N ARG A 60 4.46 -15.08 3.99
CA ARG A 60 3.64 -13.89 4.24
C ARG A 60 3.96 -12.79 3.24
N ALA A 61 2.95 -12.31 2.53
CA ALA A 61 3.11 -11.16 1.65
C ALA A 61 3.35 -9.88 2.46
N ALA A 62 4.45 -9.22 2.18
CA ALA A 62 4.78 -7.87 2.66
C ALA A 62 4.04 -6.81 1.85
N GLY A 63 3.92 -7.03 0.54
CA GLY A 63 3.20 -6.14 -0.37
C GLY A 63 2.70 -6.87 -1.62
N ILE A 64 1.67 -6.29 -2.25
CA ILE A 64 1.17 -6.70 -3.56
C ILE A 64 0.89 -5.45 -4.41
N CYS A 65 1.17 -5.50 -5.70
CA CYS A 65 0.81 -4.44 -6.65
C CYS A 65 0.52 -5.03 -8.03
N VAL A 66 -0.20 -4.28 -8.86
CA VAL A 66 -0.38 -4.61 -10.28
C VAL A 66 0.54 -3.70 -11.09
N VAL A 67 1.48 -4.30 -11.81
CA VAL A 67 2.39 -3.59 -12.72
C VAL A 67 1.84 -3.57 -14.13
N ARG A 68 2.28 -2.59 -14.93
CA ARG A 68 1.96 -2.47 -16.37
C ARG A 68 3.18 -2.71 -17.25
N LYS A 69 4.39 -2.59 -16.68
CA LYS A 69 5.67 -2.72 -17.39
C LYS A 69 6.57 -3.77 -16.73
N PRO A 70 7.41 -4.47 -17.53
CA PRO A 70 7.43 -4.52 -18.98
C PRO A 70 6.22 -5.26 -19.56
N ALA A 71 5.46 -5.99 -18.75
CA ALA A 71 4.20 -6.64 -19.05
C ALA A 71 3.29 -6.59 -17.83
N GLU A 72 1.99 -6.46 -18.07
CA GLU A 72 0.99 -6.39 -17.01
C GLU A 72 0.92 -7.69 -16.23
N LYS A 73 1.00 -7.60 -14.90
CA LYS A 73 0.79 -8.71 -13.96
C LYS A 73 0.63 -8.26 -12.52
N LEU A 74 0.00 -9.10 -11.71
CA LEU A 74 0.11 -9.04 -10.26
C LEU A 74 1.54 -9.42 -9.85
N VAL A 75 2.10 -8.67 -8.91
CA VAL A 75 3.37 -8.95 -8.23
C VAL A 75 3.10 -8.98 -6.73
N ALA A 76 3.47 -10.08 -6.07
CA ALA A 76 3.44 -10.20 -4.61
C ALA A 76 4.86 -10.46 -4.11
N VAL A 77 5.26 -9.77 -3.05
CA VAL A 77 6.60 -9.91 -2.46
C VAL A 77 6.51 -10.32 -1.00
N SER A 78 7.43 -11.17 -0.51
CA SER A 78 7.61 -11.45 0.91
C SER A 78 8.67 -10.55 1.54
N GLY A 79 8.75 -10.50 2.87
CA GLY A 79 9.79 -9.76 3.57
C GLY A 79 11.20 -10.23 3.23
N ASP A 80 11.41 -11.51 3.03
CA ASP A 80 12.70 -12.11 2.66
C ASP A 80 12.96 -12.12 1.14
N GLY A 81 12.14 -11.42 0.34
CA GLY A 81 12.36 -11.22 -1.10
C GLY A 81 11.89 -12.36 -2.01
N GLN A 82 11.03 -13.29 -1.55
CA GLN A 82 10.32 -14.18 -2.47
C GLN A 82 9.30 -13.38 -3.26
N VAL A 83 9.14 -13.69 -4.53
CA VAL A 83 8.21 -13.00 -5.43
C VAL A 83 7.35 -14.01 -6.16
N PHE A 84 6.06 -13.78 -6.15
CA PHE A 84 5.10 -14.47 -6.99
C PHE A 84 4.50 -13.49 -8.00
N THR A 85 4.36 -13.92 -9.24
CA THR A 85 3.72 -13.12 -10.29
C THR A 85 2.58 -13.88 -10.93
N TYR A 86 1.53 -13.15 -11.35
CA TYR A 86 0.35 -13.77 -11.94
C TYR A 86 -0.33 -12.88 -12.97
N VAL A 87 -0.76 -13.46 -14.08
CA VAL A 87 -1.65 -12.83 -15.05
C VAL A 87 -2.38 -13.90 -15.87
N GLY A 88 -3.72 -13.84 -15.93
CA GLY A 88 -4.50 -14.68 -16.83
C GLY A 88 -4.23 -16.20 -16.70
N GLY A 89 -4.04 -16.71 -15.49
CA GLY A 89 -3.73 -18.12 -15.24
C GLY A 89 -2.22 -18.47 -15.34
N GLN A 90 -1.38 -17.53 -15.78
CA GLN A 90 0.08 -17.76 -15.86
C GLN A 90 0.73 -17.33 -14.55
N GLU A 91 1.43 -18.27 -13.92
CA GLU A 91 2.18 -18.07 -12.68
C GLU A 91 3.67 -17.94 -12.94
N GLY A 92 4.36 -17.14 -12.12
CA GLY A 92 5.81 -17.05 -12.12
C GLY A 92 6.34 -16.90 -10.70
N SER A 93 7.60 -17.30 -10.49
CA SER A 93 8.31 -17.16 -9.22
C SER A 93 9.65 -16.50 -9.47
N GLU A 94 9.99 -15.50 -8.62
CA GLU A 94 11.24 -14.77 -8.68
C GLU A 94 11.84 -14.65 -7.27
N LYS A 95 13.07 -14.17 -7.18
CA LYS A 95 13.74 -13.86 -5.89
C LYS A 95 14.46 -12.53 -5.99
N ILE A 96 14.16 -11.63 -5.07
CA ILE A 96 14.97 -10.44 -4.80
C ILE A 96 16.13 -10.92 -3.94
N ARG A 97 17.33 -10.88 -4.49
CA ARG A 97 18.54 -11.29 -3.74
C ARG A 97 18.88 -10.23 -2.72
N ASP A 98 19.40 -10.68 -1.59
CA ASP A 98 19.89 -9.83 -0.50
C ASP A 98 18.82 -8.95 0.16
N ALA A 99 17.52 -9.19 -0.12
CA ALA A 99 16.44 -8.54 0.59
C ALA A 99 16.37 -9.06 2.04
N PHE A 100 16.29 -8.13 2.99
CA PHE A 100 16.31 -8.47 4.42
C PHE A 100 14.91 -8.50 5.05
N ASP A 101 14.19 -7.37 5.01
CA ASP A 101 12.84 -7.27 5.60
C ASP A 101 12.01 -6.24 4.82
N LEU A 102 11.51 -6.66 3.65
CA LEU A 102 10.64 -5.84 2.82
C LEU A 102 9.28 -5.63 3.50
N ARG A 103 8.75 -4.42 3.42
CA ARG A 103 7.51 -3.96 4.06
C ARG A 103 6.41 -3.63 3.09
N ALA A 104 6.76 -3.14 1.90
CA ALA A 104 5.80 -2.73 0.89
C ALA A 104 6.22 -3.10 -0.53
N CYS A 105 5.23 -3.13 -1.42
CA CYS A 105 5.42 -3.21 -2.86
C CYS A 105 4.39 -2.29 -3.53
N ALA A 106 4.87 -1.34 -4.32
CA ALA A 106 4.05 -0.37 -5.04
C ALA A 106 4.38 -0.38 -6.54
N ALA A 107 3.43 0.08 -7.36
CA ALA A 107 3.64 0.27 -8.79
C ALA A 107 3.91 1.75 -9.06
N ILE A 108 5.13 2.09 -9.49
CA ILE A 108 5.52 3.45 -9.87
C ILE A 108 5.93 3.44 -11.34
N ASP A 109 5.37 4.36 -12.13
CA ASP A 109 5.54 4.39 -13.60
C ASP A 109 5.32 3.02 -14.26
N GLY A 110 4.42 2.21 -13.69
CA GLY A 110 4.06 0.88 -14.19
C GLY A 110 5.04 -0.24 -13.81
N TYR A 111 6.15 0.02 -13.12
CA TYR A 111 7.09 -0.99 -12.60
C TYR A 111 6.85 -1.27 -11.12
N ALA A 112 7.18 -2.48 -10.65
CA ALA A 112 7.15 -2.77 -9.22
C ALA A 112 8.38 -2.20 -8.53
N TYR A 113 8.14 -1.58 -7.37
CA TYR A 113 9.15 -1.18 -6.42
C TYR A 113 8.83 -1.84 -5.07
N ALA A 114 9.82 -2.46 -4.46
CA ALA A 114 9.72 -3.02 -3.11
C ALA A 114 10.64 -2.24 -2.18
N CYS A 115 10.15 -1.90 -0.99
CA CYS A 115 10.95 -1.21 0.02
C CYS A 115 10.81 -1.88 1.38
N GLY A 116 11.74 -1.62 2.30
CA GLY A 116 11.72 -2.22 3.62
C GLY A 116 12.75 -1.66 4.59
N MET A 117 13.03 -2.45 5.62
CA MET A 117 13.98 -2.08 6.67
C MET A 117 15.38 -1.85 6.09
N ASN A 118 16.24 -1.19 6.86
CA ASN A 118 17.57 -0.76 6.41
C ASN A 118 17.55 0.17 5.18
N ARG A 119 16.43 0.83 4.92
CA ARG A 119 16.20 1.71 3.76
C ARG A 119 16.39 0.99 2.42
N GLU A 120 16.09 -0.31 2.40
CA GLU A 120 16.17 -1.11 1.17
C GLU A 120 15.09 -0.65 0.17
N VAL A 121 15.50 -0.49 -1.08
CA VAL A 121 14.61 -0.28 -2.21
C VAL A 121 15.10 -1.12 -3.38
N PHE A 122 14.18 -1.83 -4.01
CA PHE A 122 14.43 -2.62 -5.21
C PHE A 122 13.40 -2.28 -6.29
N ARG A 123 13.88 -2.09 -7.52
CA ARG A 123 13.05 -1.89 -8.70
C ARG A 123 13.06 -3.14 -9.57
N ARG A 124 11.89 -3.63 -9.96
CA ARG A 124 11.74 -4.72 -10.92
C ARG A 124 11.90 -4.21 -12.34
N ALA A 125 12.95 -4.62 -13.04
CA ALA A 125 13.21 -4.27 -14.44
C ALA A 125 12.60 -5.27 -15.44
N GLY A 126 12.32 -6.51 -15.01
CA GLY A 126 11.78 -7.58 -15.83
C GLY A 126 11.68 -8.88 -15.03
N GLU A 127 11.38 -9.99 -15.71
CA GLU A 127 11.28 -11.29 -15.04
C GLU A 127 12.61 -11.69 -14.38
N GLY A 128 12.56 -11.92 -13.06
CA GLY A 128 13.73 -12.24 -12.25
C GLY A 128 14.80 -11.15 -12.17
N LYS A 129 14.54 -9.97 -12.71
CA LYS A 129 15.52 -8.87 -12.76
C LYS A 129 15.08 -7.75 -11.81
N TRP A 130 15.72 -7.71 -10.66
CA TRP A 130 15.55 -6.67 -9.66
C TRP A 130 16.84 -5.88 -9.49
N THR A 131 16.74 -4.57 -9.44
CA THR A 131 17.87 -3.65 -9.29
C THR A 131 17.74 -2.97 -7.95
N ALA A 132 18.80 -3.06 -7.13
CA ALA A 132 18.90 -2.34 -5.88
C ALA A 132 19.11 -0.83 -6.12
N MET A 133 18.40 -0.02 -5.32
CA MET A 133 18.53 1.44 -5.32
C MET A 133 18.33 1.96 -3.88
N HIS A 134 19.09 1.40 -2.94
CA HIS A 134 18.94 1.67 -1.52
C HIS A 134 19.28 3.13 -1.17
N ALA A 135 18.61 3.68 -0.17
CA ALA A 135 19.06 4.91 0.45
C ALA A 135 20.29 4.65 1.37
N PRO A 136 21.04 5.69 1.74
CA PRO A 136 22.18 5.52 2.63
C PRO A 136 21.82 4.78 3.91
N ALA A 137 22.66 3.81 4.30
CA ALA A 137 22.46 3.04 5.51
C ALA A 137 22.46 3.93 6.76
N ALA A 138 21.78 3.49 7.81
CA ALA A 138 21.85 4.10 9.13
C ALA A 138 23.29 4.12 9.64
N GLN A 139 23.67 5.15 10.38
CA GLN A 139 25.06 5.35 10.83
C GLN A 139 25.31 4.85 12.26
N GLY A 140 24.28 4.43 12.99
CA GLY A 140 24.36 3.95 14.36
C GLY A 140 23.82 2.53 14.51
N ASP A 141 24.44 1.73 15.39
CA ASP A 141 24.01 0.35 15.65
C ASP A 141 22.61 0.29 16.32
N ASP A 142 22.18 1.37 16.97
CA ASP A 142 20.88 1.48 17.65
C ASP A 142 19.81 2.22 16.80
N GLU A 143 20.15 2.69 15.59
CA GLU A 143 19.22 3.43 14.72
C GLU A 143 18.27 2.46 14.03
N VAL A 144 16.98 2.56 14.37
CA VAL A 144 15.92 1.83 13.65
C VAL A 144 15.55 2.62 12.40
N ALA A 145 16.03 2.16 11.26
CA ALA A 145 15.82 2.82 9.99
C ALA A 145 15.14 1.91 8.99
N GLY A 146 14.21 2.44 8.22
CA GLY A 146 13.55 1.66 7.17
C GLY A 146 12.26 2.26 6.67
N PHE A 147 11.83 1.77 5.53
CA PHE A 147 10.66 2.24 4.81
C PHE A 147 9.45 1.32 5.01
N GLU A 148 8.32 1.92 5.34
CA GLU A 148 7.02 1.25 5.41
C GLU A 148 6.19 1.48 4.13
N ALA A 149 6.48 2.55 3.37
CA ALA A 149 5.77 2.88 2.14
C ALA A 149 6.66 3.60 1.12
N ILE A 150 6.30 3.45 -0.16
CA ILE A 150 6.98 4.07 -1.30
C ILE A 150 5.94 4.42 -2.37
N ASP A 151 6.05 5.61 -2.96
CA ASP A 151 5.26 6.05 -4.11
C ASP A 151 6.07 7.04 -4.96
N GLY A 152 5.62 7.38 -6.16
CA GLY A 152 6.36 8.29 -7.03
C GLY A 152 5.52 8.88 -8.15
N PHE A 153 5.90 10.10 -8.59
CA PHE A 153 5.36 10.71 -9.80
C PHE A 153 5.93 10.08 -11.06
N GLY A 154 7.05 9.39 -10.94
CA GLY A 154 7.76 8.70 -12.02
C GLY A 154 9.04 8.04 -11.52
N ALA A 155 9.80 7.42 -12.44
CA ALA A 155 11.01 6.67 -12.11
C ALA A 155 12.15 7.52 -11.49
N ASP A 156 12.15 8.83 -11.74
CA ASP A 156 13.15 9.77 -11.26
C ASP A 156 12.62 10.75 -10.19
N ASP A 157 11.42 10.49 -9.66
CA ASP A 157 10.77 11.32 -8.66
C ASP A 157 9.94 10.44 -7.72
N ILE A 158 10.62 9.82 -6.72
CA ILE A 158 10.08 8.81 -5.83
C ILE A 158 10.25 9.24 -4.38
N TYR A 159 9.24 8.98 -3.56
CA TYR A 159 9.25 9.22 -2.13
C TYR A 159 9.12 7.91 -1.37
N ALA A 160 9.92 7.75 -0.31
CA ALA A 160 9.84 6.65 0.63
C ALA A 160 9.77 7.19 2.05
N VAL A 161 8.91 6.61 2.86
CA VAL A 161 8.68 7.03 4.24
C VAL A 161 8.67 5.83 5.18
N GLY A 162 8.96 6.06 6.47
CA GLY A 162 9.00 4.95 7.41
C GLY A 162 9.26 5.31 8.85
N TRP A 163 10.15 4.57 9.48
CA TRP A 163 10.46 4.62 10.90
C TRP A 163 11.05 5.97 11.31
N GLU A 164 10.78 6.39 12.55
CA GLU A 164 11.27 7.65 13.13
C GLU A 164 10.96 8.90 12.29
N GLY A 165 9.86 8.85 11.52
CA GLY A 165 9.44 9.95 10.67
C GLY A 165 10.28 10.11 9.40
N GLU A 166 11.05 9.11 8.98
CA GLU A 166 11.88 9.22 7.79
C GLU A 166 11.10 9.63 6.55
N LEU A 167 11.62 10.67 5.88
CA LEU A 167 11.15 11.18 4.61
C LEU A 167 12.33 11.20 3.64
N TRP A 168 12.27 10.40 2.58
CA TRP A 168 13.33 10.31 1.59
C TRP A 168 12.80 10.56 0.19
N HIS A 169 13.59 11.28 -0.60
CA HIS A 169 13.27 11.63 -1.97
C HIS A 169 14.35 11.13 -2.93
N TRP A 170 13.97 10.30 -3.89
CA TRP A 170 14.81 9.89 -5.01
C TRP A 170 14.63 10.83 -6.17
N GLN A 171 15.69 11.51 -6.54
CA GLN A 171 15.74 12.40 -7.71
C GLN A 171 17.15 12.42 -8.29
N ALA A 172 17.27 12.52 -9.61
CA ALA A 172 18.57 12.59 -10.31
C ALA A 172 19.52 11.42 -9.97
N GLY A 173 18.99 10.23 -9.70
CA GLY A 173 19.78 9.03 -9.41
C GLY A 173 20.30 8.91 -7.99
N ALA A 174 19.82 9.71 -7.05
CA ALA A 174 20.24 9.70 -5.64
C ALA A 174 19.07 9.90 -4.68
N TRP A 175 19.17 9.30 -3.50
CA TRP A 175 18.28 9.56 -2.37
C TRP A 175 18.79 10.75 -1.54
N THR A 176 17.87 11.63 -1.18
CA THR A 176 18.12 12.74 -0.25
C THR A 176 17.10 12.66 0.87
N GLN A 177 17.57 12.71 2.12
CA GLN A 177 16.71 12.77 3.29
C GLN A 177 16.12 14.18 3.43
N GLY A 178 14.80 14.25 3.58
CA GLY A 178 14.09 15.49 3.89
C GLY A 178 14.06 15.76 5.40
N PRO A 179 13.88 17.01 5.81
CA PRO A 179 13.62 17.35 7.21
C PRO A 179 12.24 16.85 7.59
N SER A 180 12.17 15.97 8.58
CA SER A 180 10.88 15.50 9.10
C SER A 180 10.41 16.36 10.26
N PRO A 181 9.16 16.85 10.25
CA PRO A 181 8.58 17.57 11.38
C PRO A 181 8.11 16.63 12.52
N VAL A 182 8.22 15.32 12.33
CA VAL A 182 7.75 14.29 13.27
C VAL A 182 8.79 13.18 13.45
N ASN A 183 8.62 12.36 14.51
CA ASN A 183 9.46 11.20 14.81
C ASN A 183 8.66 9.90 15.01
N VAL A 184 7.43 9.85 14.51
CA VAL A 184 6.58 8.66 14.54
C VAL A 184 6.78 7.81 13.29
N VAL A 185 6.31 6.57 13.31
CA VAL A 185 6.34 5.73 12.11
C VAL A 185 5.34 6.28 11.09
N LEU A 186 5.84 6.58 9.89
CA LEU A 186 5.04 6.93 8.72
C LEU A 186 4.72 5.65 7.94
N SER A 187 3.45 5.31 7.83
CA SER A 187 2.94 4.02 7.29
C SER A 187 2.44 4.09 5.85
N GLY A 188 2.29 5.30 5.31
CA GLY A 188 1.79 5.54 3.97
C GLY A 188 2.37 6.80 3.34
N VAL A 189 2.55 6.79 2.02
CA VAL A 189 2.94 7.95 1.20
C VAL A 189 2.17 7.93 -0.12
N CYS A 190 1.78 9.11 -0.60
CA CYS A 190 1.04 9.29 -1.86
C CYS A 190 1.53 10.52 -2.61
N CYS A 191 1.93 10.34 -3.84
CA CYS A 191 2.24 11.40 -4.79
C CYS A 191 0.95 11.86 -5.48
N ALA A 192 0.40 12.99 -5.03
CA ALA A 192 -0.90 13.49 -5.48
C ALA A 192 -0.84 14.15 -6.85
N GLY A 193 -1.92 14.04 -7.63
CA GLY A 193 -2.00 14.59 -8.99
C GLY A 193 -1.87 16.11 -9.10
N GLU A 194 -2.02 16.84 -7.98
CA GLU A 194 -1.78 18.29 -7.86
C GLU A 194 -0.30 18.66 -7.66
N GLY A 195 0.58 17.67 -7.51
CA GLY A 195 2.01 17.85 -7.35
C GLY A 195 2.51 17.84 -5.90
N ASN A 196 1.64 17.80 -4.89
CA ASN A 196 2.01 17.59 -3.50
C ASN A 196 2.28 16.11 -3.20
N VAL A 197 3.05 15.86 -2.16
CA VAL A 197 3.22 14.54 -1.55
C VAL A 197 2.58 14.57 -0.17
N TYR A 198 1.82 13.55 0.13
CA TYR A 198 1.24 13.35 1.45
C TYR A 198 1.85 12.11 2.09
N ALA A 199 2.09 12.19 3.40
CA ALA A 199 2.52 11.04 4.19
C ALA A 199 1.63 10.92 5.44
N CYS A 200 1.29 9.71 5.84
CA CYS A 200 0.50 9.47 7.02
C CYS A 200 1.15 8.44 7.95
N GLY A 201 0.76 8.45 9.23
CA GLY A 201 1.36 7.55 10.19
C GLY A 201 0.62 7.46 11.51
N GLN A 202 1.38 7.11 12.55
CA GLN A 202 0.88 6.91 13.90
C GLN A 202 0.30 8.19 14.50
N ALA A 203 -0.60 8.00 15.48
CA ALA A 203 -1.22 9.06 16.28
C ALA A 203 -1.87 10.17 15.45
N GLY A 204 -2.59 9.81 14.37
CA GLY A 204 -3.29 10.75 13.50
C GLY A 204 -2.37 11.65 12.67
N THR A 205 -1.10 11.30 12.53
CA THR A 205 -0.14 12.11 11.77
C THR A 205 -0.48 12.14 10.29
N LEU A 206 -0.62 13.35 9.74
CA LEU A 206 -0.74 13.62 8.32
C LEU A 206 0.21 14.76 7.94
N LEU A 207 1.06 14.51 6.97
CA LEU A 207 2.02 15.48 6.43
C LEU A 207 1.65 15.83 5.00
N ARG A 208 1.93 17.08 4.61
CA ARG A 208 1.92 17.55 3.22
C ARG A 208 3.27 18.19 2.90
N GLY A 209 3.81 17.93 1.71
CA GLY A 209 5.06 18.57 1.33
C GLY A 209 5.55 18.23 -0.06
N ARG A 210 6.77 18.67 -0.37
CA ARG A 210 7.51 18.37 -1.59
C ARG A 210 8.99 18.61 -1.38
N GLY A 211 9.82 17.63 -1.74
CA GLY A 211 11.28 17.77 -1.60
C GLY A 211 11.74 18.04 -0.15
N GLN A 212 12.15 19.26 0.15
CA GLN A 212 12.63 19.65 1.48
C GLN A 212 11.58 20.42 2.31
N ASP A 213 10.43 20.75 1.75
CA ASP A 213 9.40 21.53 2.42
C ASP A 213 8.26 20.62 2.88
N TRP A 214 8.12 20.45 4.19
CA TRP A 214 7.11 19.59 4.80
C TRP A 214 6.40 20.31 5.95
N GLU A 215 5.11 20.14 6.05
CA GLU A 215 4.25 20.64 7.11
C GLU A 215 3.37 19.53 7.69
N VAL A 216 3.01 19.69 8.96
CA VAL A 216 2.00 18.84 9.62
C VAL A 216 0.63 19.45 9.36
N LEU A 217 -0.30 18.66 8.84
CA LEU A 217 -1.70 19.06 8.77
C LEU A 217 -2.40 18.75 10.09
N GLU A 218 -3.13 19.71 10.65
CA GLU A 218 -3.91 19.55 11.87
C GLU A 218 -5.07 18.58 11.64
N THR A 219 -5.10 17.50 12.39
CA THR A 219 -6.12 16.44 12.25
C THR A 219 -7.22 16.49 13.31
N GLU A 220 -7.46 17.69 13.90
CA GLU A 220 -8.57 17.97 14.85
C GLU A 220 -8.72 16.95 15.98
N GLY A 221 -7.62 16.47 16.55
CA GLY A 221 -7.61 15.53 17.69
C GLY A 221 -7.86 14.07 17.31
N LEU A 222 -7.78 13.72 16.04
CA LEU A 222 -7.71 12.32 15.61
C LEU A 222 -6.40 11.69 16.13
N MET A 223 -6.52 10.58 16.86
CA MET A 223 -5.39 9.88 17.46
C MET A 223 -5.21 8.47 16.91
N ASP A 224 -6.10 8.05 16.01
CA ASP A 224 -6.00 6.75 15.35
C ASP A 224 -4.79 6.73 14.42
N ASP A 225 -4.09 5.59 14.37
CA ASP A 225 -3.04 5.40 13.38
C ASP A 225 -3.65 5.40 11.97
N PHE A 226 -3.08 6.22 11.08
CA PHE A 226 -3.38 6.16 9.66
C PHE A 226 -2.49 5.13 8.99
N TRP A 227 -3.08 4.24 8.19
CA TRP A 227 -2.41 3.09 7.61
C TRP A 227 -2.14 3.20 6.11
N ASP A 228 -2.90 4.04 5.41
CA ASP A 228 -2.74 4.24 3.98
C ASP A 228 -3.42 5.52 3.52
N LEU A 229 -3.00 6.00 2.36
CA LEU A 229 -3.63 7.16 1.73
C LEU A 229 -3.57 7.04 0.20
N ARG A 230 -4.56 7.66 -0.46
CA ARG A 230 -4.68 7.57 -1.91
C ARG A 230 -5.25 8.85 -2.50
N TRP A 231 -4.59 9.35 -3.54
CA TRP A 231 -5.15 10.42 -4.36
C TRP A 231 -6.09 9.83 -5.40
N PHE A 232 -7.35 10.25 -5.35
CA PHE A 232 -8.38 9.74 -6.26
C PHE A 232 -9.36 10.86 -6.66
N MET A 233 -9.54 11.03 -7.98
CA MET A 233 -10.44 12.06 -8.55
C MET A 233 -10.26 13.47 -7.97
N GLY A 234 -8.99 13.89 -7.79
CA GLY A 234 -8.68 15.24 -7.30
C GLY A 234 -8.84 15.41 -5.78
N ARG A 235 -8.91 14.32 -5.00
CA ARG A 235 -9.09 14.31 -3.55
C ARG A 235 -8.15 13.32 -2.90
N LEU A 236 -7.69 13.65 -1.69
CA LEU A 236 -6.93 12.72 -0.86
C LEU A 236 -7.87 11.95 0.06
N TYR A 237 -7.75 10.63 0.03
CA TYR A 237 -8.40 9.72 0.99
C TYR A 237 -7.35 9.17 1.93
N VAL A 238 -7.67 9.13 3.24
CA VAL A 238 -6.78 8.66 4.32
C VAL A 238 -7.51 7.58 5.11
N ALA A 239 -6.92 6.41 5.25
CA ALA A 239 -7.52 5.27 5.94
C ALA A 239 -6.88 5.06 7.32
N SER A 240 -7.72 5.04 8.35
CA SER A 240 -7.39 4.43 9.63
C SER A 240 -7.94 3.00 9.70
N MET A 241 -7.77 2.30 10.83
CA MET A 241 -8.40 0.99 10.99
C MET A 241 -9.93 1.10 11.07
N SER A 242 -10.44 2.17 11.66
CA SER A 242 -11.87 2.34 11.99
C SER A 242 -12.63 3.19 10.97
N ALA A 243 -11.96 4.05 10.21
CA ALA A 243 -12.60 5.03 9.34
C ALA A 243 -11.78 5.31 8.06
N LEU A 244 -12.47 5.81 7.07
CA LEU A 244 -11.90 6.46 5.89
C LEU A 244 -12.24 7.95 5.95
N TYR A 245 -11.27 8.80 5.67
CA TYR A 245 -11.41 10.24 5.65
C TYR A 245 -11.13 10.78 4.26
N GLU A 246 -11.75 11.89 3.93
CA GLU A 246 -11.45 12.73 2.76
C GLU A 246 -10.85 14.05 3.25
N LEU A 247 -9.73 14.47 2.67
CA LEU A 247 -9.14 15.78 2.95
C LEU A 247 -9.95 16.86 2.21
N GLN A 248 -10.60 17.76 2.95
CA GLN A 248 -11.37 18.89 2.44
C GLN A 248 -10.77 20.21 2.95
N GLY A 249 -10.08 20.93 2.07
CA GLY A 249 -9.17 22.01 2.51
C GLY A 249 -8.02 21.39 3.32
N ASP A 250 -7.88 21.79 4.58
CA ASP A 250 -6.89 21.20 5.51
C ASP A 250 -7.53 20.30 6.59
N ALA A 251 -8.84 20.02 6.49
CA ALA A 251 -9.56 19.19 7.47
C ALA A 251 -9.85 17.77 6.94
N LEU A 252 -9.67 16.75 7.78
CA LEU A 252 -10.08 15.38 7.51
C LEU A 252 -11.56 15.18 7.86
N VAL A 253 -12.39 14.94 6.85
CA VAL A 253 -13.82 14.70 7.01
C VAL A 253 -14.10 13.20 6.85
N PRO A 254 -14.79 12.55 7.82
CA PRO A 254 -15.16 11.15 7.67
C PRO A 254 -16.02 10.89 6.44
N VAL A 255 -15.70 9.85 5.68
CA VAL A 255 -16.46 9.43 4.52
C VAL A 255 -17.77 8.78 4.96
N ASP A 256 -18.88 9.24 4.41
CA ASP A 256 -20.20 8.60 4.59
C ASP A 256 -20.38 7.49 3.54
N PHE A 257 -20.36 6.26 3.99
CA PHE A 257 -20.64 5.07 3.17
C PHE A 257 -22.15 4.77 3.04
N GLY A 258 -22.99 5.55 3.68
CA GLY A 258 -24.42 5.31 3.71
C GLY A 258 -24.75 3.93 4.33
N ARG A 259 -25.49 3.09 3.57
CA ARG A 259 -25.87 1.75 4.03
C ARG A 259 -24.77 0.72 3.94
N ASP A 260 -23.70 1.04 3.23
CA ASP A 260 -22.59 0.13 2.92
C ASP A 260 -21.36 0.39 3.81
N ALA A 261 -21.56 0.97 4.99
CA ALA A 261 -20.51 1.26 5.95
C ALA A 261 -19.67 0.00 6.25
N PRO A 262 -18.33 0.09 6.10
CA PRO A 262 -17.42 -1.01 6.41
C PRO A 262 -17.22 -1.18 7.92
N ASP A 263 -16.74 -2.35 8.35
CA ASP A 263 -16.34 -2.59 9.73
C ASP A 263 -14.90 -2.09 9.99
N SER A 264 -14.12 -1.91 8.94
CA SER A 264 -12.74 -1.38 8.99
C SER A 264 -12.33 -0.81 7.64
N CYS A 265 -11.39 0.16 7.68
CA CYS A 265 -10.74 0.72 6.50
C CYS A 265 -9.24 0.62 6.73
N TYR A 266 -8.49 -0.10 5.93
CA TYR A 266 -7.09 -0.36 6.25
C TYR A 266 -6.14 0.00 5.10
N LYS A 267 -6.44 -0.47 3.88
CA LYS A 267 -5.65 -0.22 2.69
C LYS A 267 -6.52 0.31 1.55
N LEU A 268 -5.90 1.10 0.69
CA LEU A 268 -6.53 1.72 -0.46
C LEU A 268 -5.82 1.29 -1.74
N THR A 269 -6.59 1.13 -2.80
CA THR A 269 -6.07 0.89 -4.15
C THR A 269 -7.08 1.39 -5.16
N ASP A 270 -6.64 1.77 -6.35
CA ASP A 270 -7.56 2.23 -7.39
C ASP A 270 -7.16 1.73 -8.77
N ALA A 271 -8.13 1.62 -9.64
CA ALA A 271 -7.96 1.38 -11.07
C ALA A 271 -9.16 1.90 -11.85
N GLU A 272 -8.91 2.46 -13.04
CA GLU A 272 -9.93 2.83 -14.03
C GLU A 272 -11.12 3.65 -13.44
N GLY A 273 -10.80 4.60 -12.54
CA GLY A 273 -11.81 5.47 -11.96
C GLY A 273 -12.64 4.83 -10.84
N VAL A 274 -12.18 3.75 -10.24
CA VAL A 274 -12.77 3.14 -9.06
C VAL A 274 -11.73 3.04 -7.94
N LEU A 275 -12.05 3.61 -6.77
CA LEU A 275 -11.30 3.49 -5.54
C LEU A 275 -11.83 2.30 -4.74
N TRP A 276 -10.91 1.46 -4.23
CA TRP A 276 -11.22 0.35 -3.36
C TRP A 276 -10.70 0.62 -1.95
N SER A 277 -11.58 0.52 -0.98
CA SER A 277 -11.26 0.51 0.45
C SER A 277 -11.26 -0.95 0.91
N VAL A 278 -10.09 -1.41 1.37
CA VAL A 278 -9.83 -2.80 1.74
C VAL A 278 -9.59 -2.87 3.25
N GLY A 279 -10.64 -3.20 3.98
CA GLY A 279 -10.56 -3.46 5.42
C GLY A 279 -10.15 -4.91 5.71
N GLN A 280 -9.92 -5.22 6.99
CA GLN A 280 -9.53 -6.57 7.39
C GLN A 280 -10.61 -7.64 7.15
N GLN A 281 -11.89 -7.23 7.16
CA GLN A 281 -13.03 -8.13 7.02
C GLN A 281 -14.08 -7.63 6.02
N ASN A 282 -13.75 -6.62 5.24
CA ASN A 282 -14.66 -6.03 4.27
C ASN A 282 -13.92 -5.43 3.10
N ILE A 283 -14.63 -5.25 2.00
CA ILE A 283 -14.17 -4.57 0.80
C ILE A 283 -15.29 -3.66 0.31
N CYS A 284 -14.95 -2.41 0.06
CA CYS A 284 -15.86 -1.43 -0.53
C CYS A 284 -15.22 -0.82 -1.77
N SER A 285 -16.04 -0.46 -2.76
CA SER A 285 -15.61 0.30 -3.93
C SER A 285 -16.39 1.60 -4.06
N PHE A 286 -15.75 2.62 -4.64
CA PHE A 286 -16.32 3.94 -4.91
C PHE A 286 -16.02 4.33 -6.36
N ASP A 287 -17.06 4.60 -7.13
CA ASP A 287 -16.98 4.97 -8.56
C ASP A 287 -16.98 6.48 -8.82
N GLY A 288 -16.81 7.27 -7.76
CA GLY A 288 -16.91 8.73 -7.79
C GLY A 288 -18.32 9.27 -7.47
N ALA A 289 -19.33 8.40 -7.43
CA ALA A 289 -20.71 8.77 -7.13
C ALA A 289 -21.29 8.03 -5.90
N ALA A 290 -21.02 6.74 -5.78
CA ALA A 290 -21.59 5.92 -4.71
C ALA A 290 -20.60 4.87 -4.19
N TRP A 291 -20.68 4.57 -2.89
CA TRP A 291 -20.01 3.46 -2.26
C TRP A 291 -20.82 2.17 -2.42
N ARG A 292 -20.13 1.08 -2.68
CA ARG A 292 -20.69 -0.28 -2.70
C ARG A 292 -19.85 -1.19 -1.84
N ARG A 293 -20.48 -1.88 -0.90
CA ARG A 293 -19.84 -2.92 -0.09
C ARG A 293 -20.00 -4.28 -0.75
N TRP A 294 -18.89 -5.02 -0.88
CA TRP A 294 -18.83 -6.36 -1.47
C TRP A 294 -18.69 -7.45 -0.40
N GLU A 295 -17.97 -7.15 0.68
CA GLU A 295 -17.75 -8.03 1.83
C GLU A 295 -18.03 -7.31 3.16
#